data_d83db72b459bc59c469636f4c08ad7e9
#
_entry.id   d83db72b459bc59c469636f4c08ad7e9
#
_cell.length_a   1.000
_cell.length_b   1.000
_cell.length_c   1.000
_cell.angle_alpha   90.00
_cell.angle_beta   90.00
_cell.angle_gamma   90.00
#
_symmetry.space_group_name_H-M   'P 1'
#
loop_
_entity.id
_entity.type
_entity.pdbx_description
1 polymer ?
#
loop_
_entity_poly.entity_id
_entity_poly.type
_entity_poly.pdbx_seq_one_letter_code
_entity_poly.pdbx_strand_id
1 'polypeptide(L)'
;MKLMRYSLTLALGILTQMSIAQVTSSHPLSSNGIGTFNSGANAITSALGNVNSIWIDSTNVNFFNPSSYSRLSKGNTLLSLGLDSRFSFYKQLDVSEFKTSTMFDHFSLAFKTTKRSGLAFGLKPYSNVGYEFSQSEFTGIDSIRYTYAGRGNLQDAFLGFAFSPISSARSNLSLGANVSYLFGFVSNERKSELLNADASPGGLSLDLTRLSSFHYEFGIHYEQRLGKRNIFLVGFTVDP
;
A
#
# COMPACT_ATOMS: atom_id res chain seq x y z
N MET A 1 -27.69 27.40 0.82
CA MET A 1 -27.29 26.89 -0.50
C MET A 1 -26.03 27.54 -1.09
N LYS A 2 -25.83 28.86 -1.05
CA LYS A 2 -24.62 29.53 -1.61
C LYS A 2 -23.34 29.14 -0.84
N LEU A 3 -23.35 29.13 0.51
CA LEU A 3 -22.18 28.74 1.32
C LEU A 3 -21.74 27.29 1.06
N MET A 4 -22.68 26.36 0.88
CA MET A 4 -22.37 24.96 0.59
C MET A 4 -21.75 24.76 -0.82
N ARG A 5 -22.09 25.62 -1.77
CA ARG A 5 -21.45 25.63 -3.09
C ARG A 5 -20.00 26.15 -3.02
N TYR A 6 -19.72 27.17 -2.23
CA TYR A 6 -18.36 27.70 -2.06
C TYR A 6 -17.46 26.72 -1.28
N SER A 7 -18.00 26.01 -0.28
CA SER A 7 -17.23 24.97 0.43
C SER A 7 -16.90 23.77 -0.47
N LEU A 8 -17.83 23.40 -1.38
CA LEU A 8 -17.59 22.30 -2.32
C LEU A 8 -16.55 22.69 -3.39
N THR A 9 -16.60 23.92 -3.92
CA THR A 9 -15.61 24.41 -4.90
C THR A 9 -14.23 24.60 -4.25
N LEU A 10 -14.15 25.04 -3.00
CA LEU A 10 -12.91 25.15 -2.26
C LEU A 10 -12.30 23.76 -2.00
N ALA A 11 -13.11 22.79 -1.58
CA ALA A 11 -12.68 21.40 -1.38
C ALA A 11 -12.19 20.76 -2.69
N LEU A 12 -12.88 21.00 -3.80
CA LEU A 12 -12.48 20.52 -5.13
C LEU A 12 -11.16 21.17 -5.58
N GLY A 13 -10.95 22.45 -5.31
CA GLY A 13 -9.72 23.19 -5.60
C GLY A 13 -8.52 22.70 -4.78
N ILE A 14 -8.72 22.29 -3.54
CA ILE A 14 -7.67 21.69 -2.70
C ILE A 14 -7.29 20.29 -3.21
N LEU A 15 -8.27 19.49 -3.65
CA LEU A 15 -8.03 18.17 -4.21
C LEU A 15 -7.21 18.19 -5.50
N THR A 16 -7.36 19.21 -6.35
CA THR A 16 -6.56 19.34 -7.58
C THR A 16 -5.10 19.72 -7.33
N GLN A 17 -4.79 20.39 -6.23
CA GLN A 17 -3.41 20.72 -5.84
C GLN A 17 -2.64 19.50 -5.26
N MET A 18 -3.33 18.50 -4.74
CA MET A 18 -2.68 17.28 -4.22
C MET A 18 -2.12 16.38 -5.31
N SER A 19 -2.51 16.55 -6.56
CA SER A 19 -2.07 15.71 -7.69
C SER A 19 -0.58 15.87 -8.05
N ILE A 20 0.08 16.92 -7.59
CA ILE A 20 1.49 17.25 -7.96
C ILE A 20 2.49 16.74 -6.91
N ALA A 21 2.03 16.32 -5.73
CA ALA A 21 2.90 16.05 -4.57
C ALA A 21 3.21 14.56 -4.32
N GLN A 22 2.95 13.68 -5.28
CA GLN A 22 3.32 12.28 -5.11
C GLN A 22 4.82 12.08 -5.40
N VAL A 23 5.66 12.44 -4.44
CA VAL A 23 7.05 12.00 -4.42
C VAL A 23 7.04 10.52 -4.06
N THR A 24 7.26 9.71 -5.05
CA THR A 24 7.40 8.26 -4.91
C THR A 24 8.56 7.95 -3.97
N SER A 25 8.39 6.94 -3.13
CA SER A 25 9.43 6.44 -2.24
C SER A 25 10.77 6.32 -2.96
N SER A 26 11.79 7.01 -2.49
CA SER A 26 13.14 6.89 -3.03
C SER A 26 13.91 5.81 -2.27
N HIS A 27 13.72 4.55 -2.65
CA HIS A 27 14.49 3.43 -2.12
C HIS A 27 15.23 2.73 -3.25
N PRO A 28 16.58 2.68 -3.24
CA PRO A 28 17.35 2.09 -4.35
C PRO A 28 16.98 0.64 -4.67
N LEU A 29 16.57 -0.13 -3.66
CA LEU A 29 16.15 -1.52 -3.86
C LEU A 29 14.84 -1.66 -4.65
N SER A 30 14.05 -0.60 -4.79
CA SER A 30 12.85 -0.61 -5.62
C SER A 30 13.13 -0.65 -7.13
N SER A 31 14.41 -0.62 -7.54
CA SER A 31 14.83 -0.79 -8.93
C SER A 31 14.66 -2.21 -9.47
N ASN A 32 14.41 -3.19 -8.60
CA ASN A 32 14.26 -4.58 -8.98
C ASN A 32 12.79 -4.97 -9.18
N GLY A 33 12.48 -5.57 -10.35
CA GLY A 33 11.16 -6.12 -10.66
C GLY A 33 10.06 -5.07 -10.63
N ILE A 34 9.02 -5.32 -9.86
CA ILE A 34 7.85 -4.45 -9.69
C ILE A 34 7.96 -3.52 -8.48
N GLY A 35 9.16 -3.39 -7.91
CA GLY A 35 9.45 -2.49 -6.80
C GLY A 35 9.35 -3.12 -5.42
N THR A 36 9.17 -2.29 -4.41
CA THR A 36 9.04 -2.71 -3.01
C THR A 36 7.59 -3.00 -2.69
N PHE A 37 7.32 -4.22 -2.21
CA PHE A 37 5.98 -4.60 -1.76
C PHE A 37 5.56 -3.83 -0.51
N ASN A 38 4.30 -3.48 -0.46
CA ASN A 38 3.70 -2.94 0.75
C ASN A 38 3.33 -4.09 1.71
N SER A 39 3.57 -3.89 2.99
CA SER A 39 3.26 -4.90 4.02
C SER A 39 1.75 -5.12 4.22
N GLY A 40 0.90 -4.29 3.63
CA GLY A 40 -0.55 -4.33 3.80
C GLY A 40 -1.03 -4.00 5.22
N ALA A 41 -0.12 -3.57 6.10
CA ALA A 41 -0.45 -3.24 7.47
C ALA A 41 -1.09 -1.85 7.55
N ASN A 42 -2.19 -1.72 8.27
CA ASN A 42 -2.68 -0.41 8.69
C ASN A 42 -1.85 0.13 9.88
N ALA A 43 -2.08 1.38 10.27
CA ALA A 43 -1.31 2.02 11.35
C ALA A 43 -1.29 1.22 12.67
N ILE A 44 -2.40 0.54 13.00
CA ILE A 44 -2.51 -0.25 14.22
C ILE A 44 -1.68 -1.53 14.13
N THR A 45 -1.82 -2.27 13.03
CA THR A 45 -1.07 -3.52 12.86
C THR A 45 0.41 -3.28 12.64
N SER A 46 0.79 -2.14 12.04
CA SER A 46 2.19 -1.70 11.97
C SER A 46 2.77 -1.43 13.36
N ALA A 47 2.02 -0.76 14.24
CA ALA A 47 2.43 -0.53 15.63
C ALA A 47 2.57 -1.83 16.44
N LEU A 48 1.87 -2.88 16.05
CA LEU A 48 1.93 -4.23 16.64
C LEU A 48 3.00 -5.13 15.96
N GLY A 49 3.89 -4.57 15.16
CA GLY A 49 4.94 -5.33 14.46
C GLY A 49 4.43 -6.15 13.26
N ASN A 50 3.42 -5.64 12.56
CA ASN A 50 2.79 -6.28 11.38
C ASN A 50 2.08 -7.61 11.69
N VAL A 51 1.53 -7.74 12.90
CA VAL A 51 0.73 -8.92 13.29
C VAL A 51 -0.67 -8.82 12.67
N ASN A 52 -0.74 -9.05 11.35
CA ASN A 52 -1.97 -8.86 10.58
C ASN A 52 -2.90 -10.08 10.60
N SER A 53 -2.34 -11.29 10.55
CA SER A 53 -3.12 -12.53 10.35
C SER A 53 -4.03 -12.87 11.52
N ILE A 54 -3.63 -12.53 12.74
CA ILE A 54 -4.36 -12.89 13.96
C ILE A 54 -5.16 -11.72 14.54
N TRP A 55 -4.82 -10.48 14.16
CA TRP A 55 -5.44 -9.31 14.73
C TRP A 55 -6.87 -9.10 14.20
N ILE A 56 -7.81 -9.02 15.12
CA ILE A 56 -9.22 -8.71 14.84
C ILE A 56 -9.70 -7.63 15.79
N ASP A 57 -10.33 -6.62 15.21
CA ASP A 57 -11.01 -5.56 15.91
C ASP A 57 -12.41 -5.34 15.32
N SER A 58 -13.35 -4.98 16.15
CA SER A 58 -14.72 -4.71 15.72
C SER A 58 -14.91 -3.29 15.16
N THR A 59 -13.93 -2.41 15.38
CA THR A 59 -13.96 -0.98 15.03
C THR A 59 -12.97 -0.60 13.92
N ASN A 60 -12.12 -1.52 13.51
CA ASN A 60 -11.14 -1.30 12.46
C ASN A 60 -11.21 -2.39 11.39
N VAL A 61 -10.92 -2.00 10.15
CA VAL A 61 -10.89 -2.92 9.02
C VAL A 61 -9.50 -3.53 8.92
N ASN A 62 -9.40 -4.84 9.07
CA ASN A 62 -8.19 -5.58 8.74
C ASN A 62 -8.34 -6.24 7.37
N PHE A 63 -7.95 -5.52 6.32
CA PHE A 63 -8.03 -5.99 4.94
C PHE A 63 -6.95 -7.03 4.57
N PHE A 64 -5.99 -7.27 5.46
CA PHE A 64 -4.98 -8.31 5.29
C PHE A 64 -5.53 -9.71 5.64
N ASN A 65 -6.42 -9.81 6.65
CA ASN A 65 -7.12 -11.04 6.95
C ASN A 65 -8.62 -10.86 6.71
N PRO A 66 -9.15 -11.31 5.56
CA PRO A 66 -10.55 -11.09 5.21
C PRO A 66 -11.53 -11.73 6.19
N SER A 67 -11.13 -12.76 6.96
CA SER A 67 -12.01 -13.36 7.97
C SER A 67 -12.44 -12.39 9.08
N SER A 68 -11.69 -11.29 9.26
CA SER A 68 -11.97 -10.24 10.24
C SER A 68 -13.30 -9.52 10.00
N TYR A 69 -13.78 -9.43 8.76
CA TYR A 69 -14.98 -8.67 8.42
C TYR A 69 -16.25 -9.23 9.10
N SER A 70 -16.28 -10.52 9.39
CA SER A 70 -17.37 -11.13 10.12
C SER A 70 -17.48 -10.70 11.60
N ARG A 71 -16.40 -10.06 12.13
CA ARG A 71 -16.30 -9.62 13.53
C ARG A 71 -16.60 -8.14 13.74
N LEU A 72 -16.85 -7.39 12.68
CA LEU A 72 -17.19 -5.98 12.74
C LEU A 72 -18.42 -5.71 13.59
N SER A 73 -18.51 -4.53 14.18
CA SER A 73 -19.65 -4.09 14.98
C SER A 73 -20.91 -4.00 14.13
N LYS A 74 -22.03 -4.46 14.67
CA LYS A 74 -23.31 -4.40 13.98
C LYS A 74 -23.86 -2.96 13.94
N GLY A 75 -24.38 -2.56 12.77
CA GLY A 75 -25.01 -1.26 12.58
C GLY A 75 -24.06 -0.12 12.23
N ASN A 76 -22.76 -0.36 12.23
CA ASN A 76 -21.75 0.63 11.85
C ASN A 76 -21.19 0.32 10.47
N THR A 77 -21.02 1.37 9.66
CA THR A 77 -20.18 1.35 8.49
C THR A 77 -18.84 1.95 8.88
N LEU A 78 -17.77 1.21 8.64
CA LEU A 78 -16.42 1.65 8.95
C LEU A 78 -15.78 2.17 7.68
N LEU A 79 -15.31 3.42 7.74
CA LEU A 79 -14.48 4.04 6.73
C LEU A 79 -13.06 4.13 7.30
N SER A 80 -12.08 3.62 6.57
CA SER A 80 -10.68 3.76 6.90
C SER A 80 -9.92 4.41 5.74
N LEU A 81 -9.13 5.41 6.08
CA LEU A 81 -8.22 6.12 5.17
C LEU A 81 -6.85 6.12 5.81
N GLY A 82 -5.82 5.77 5.05
CA GLY A 82 -4.44 5.75 5.51
C GLY A 82 -3.53 6.56 4.62
N LEU A 83 -2.54 7.20 5.26
CA LEU A 83 -1.38 7.81 4.64
C LEU A 83 -0.12 7.21 5.29
N ASP A 84 0.84 6.78 4.49
CA ASP A 84 2.16 6.36 4.95
C ASP A 84 3.16 7.49 4.69
N SER A 85 3.83 7.93 5.76
CA SER A 85 4.90 8.92 5.69
C SER A 85 6.19 8.32 6.21
N ARG A 86 7.18 8.22 5.33
CA ARG A 86 8.48 7.65 5.63
C ARG A 86 9.55 8.72 5.67
N PHE A 87 10.30 8.75 6.76
CA PHE A 87 11.45 9.58 6.94
C PHE A 87 12.71 8.71 6.85
N SER A 88 13.57 9.00 5.87
CA SER A 88 14.77 8.21 5.62
C SER A 88 16.00 9.09 5.74
N PHE A 89 16.96 8.62 6.50
CA PHE A 89 18.26 9.27 6.65
C PHE A 89 19.32 8.36 6.02
N TYR A 90 19.93 8.84 4.95
CA TYR A 90 21.00 8.15 4.26
C TYR A 90 22.33 8.76 4.64
N LYS A 91 23.29 7.94 5.01
CA LYS A 91 24.66 8.38 5.31
C LYS A 91 25.65 7.48 4.58
N GLN A 92 26.52 8.09 3.79
CA GLN A 92 27.61 7.41 3.12
C GLN A 92 28.88 8.26 3.28
N LEU A 93 29.86 7.75 4.01
CA LEU A 93 31.08 8.50 4.36
C LEU A 93 30.72 9.84 5.04
N ASP A 94 31.10 10.96 4.41
CA ASP A 94 30.84 12.32 4.90
C ASP A 94 29.59 12.98 4.31
N VAL A 95 28.88 12.28 3.41
CA VAL A 95 27.66 12.77 2.79
C VAL A 95 26.44 12.21 3.56
N SER A 96 25.55 13.09 3.95
CA SER A 96 24.28 12.72 4.58
C SER A 96 23.12 13.37 3.84
N GLU A 97 22.06 12.61 3.61
CA GLU A 97 20.85 13.07 2.94
C GLU A 97 19.62 12.64 3.74
N PHE A 98 18.70 13.59 3.93
CA PHE A 98 17.40 13.35 4.55
C PHE A 98 16.31 13.39 3.49
N LYS A 99 15.54 12.31 3.38
CA LYS A 99 14.43 12.21 2.44
C LYS A 99 13.12 11.93 3.16
N THR A 100 12.09 12.65 2.76
CA THR A 100 10.71 12.42 3.21
C THR A 100 9.90 11.94 2.03
N SER A 101 9.15 10.87 2.23
CA SER A 101 8.22 10.32 1.24
C SER A 101 6.86 10.14 1.91
N THR A 102 5.81 10.69 1.31
CA THR A 102 4.43 10.49 1.78
C THR A 102 3.63 9.90 0.62
N MET A 103 2.93 8.82 0.90
CA MET A 103 2.12 8.11 -0.08
C MET A 103 0.75 7.76 0.50
N PHE A 104 -0.20 7.55 -0.39
CA PHE A 104 -1.49 6.97 -0.05
C PHE A 104 -1.28 5.52 0.41
N ASP A 105 -1.79 5.18 1.58
CA ASP A 105 -1.68 3.83 2.15
C ASP A 105 -2.92 2.99 1.84
N HIS A 106 -4.11 3.44 2.21
CA HIS A 106 -5.32 2.70 1.87
C HIS A 106 -6.58 3.55 1.96
N PHE A 107 -7.59 3.08 1.24
CA PHE A 107 -8.99 3.43 1.43
C PHE A 107 -9.77 2.13 1.60
N SER A 108 -10.55 2.02 2.66
CA SER A 108 -11.44 0.87 2.79
C SER A 108 -12.77 1.24 3.45
N LEU A 109 -13.80 0.57 3.00
CA LEU A 109 -15.16 0.63 3.52
C LEU A 109 -15.58 -0.78 3.92
N ALA A 110 -16.07 -0.93 5.15
CA ALA A 110 -16.51 -2.23 5.64
C ALA A 110 -17.76 -2.11 6.48
N PHE A 111 -18.63 -3.10 6.39
CA PHE A 111 -19.86 -3.16 7.15
C PHE A 111 -20.31 -4.58 7.42
N LYS A 112 -20.98 -4.75 8.52
CA LYS A 112 -21.55 -6.03 8.89
C LYS A 112 -22.89 -6.26 8.19
N THR A 113 -22.98 -7.31 7.39
CA THR A 113 -24.18 -7.63 6.60
C THR A 113 -25.21 -8.38 7.44
N THR A 114 -24.78 -9.36 8.22
CA THR A 114 -25.63 -10.13 9.15
C THR A 114 -24.96 -10.29 10.51
N LYS A 115 -25.56 -11.02 11.44
CA LYS A 115 -24.93 -11.32 12.73
C LYS A 115 -23.60 -12.10 12.57
N ARG A 116 -23.42 -12.82 11.45
CA ARG A 116 -22.30 -13.73 11.20
C ARG A 116 -21.49 -13.39 9.97
N SER A 117 -21.89 -12.40 9.17
CA SER A 117 -21.21 -12.03 7.94
C SER A 117 -20.89 -10.56 7.85
N GLY A 118 -19.83 -10.22 7.12
CA GLY A 118 -19.41 -8.87 6.82
C GLY A 118 -18.84 -8.77 5.41
N LEU A 119 -18.90 -7.56 4.88
CA LEU A 119 -18.36 -7.17 3.59
C LEU A 119 -17.35 -6.06 3.78
N ALA A 120 -16.31 -6.05 2.96
CA ALA A 120 -15.39 -4.93 2.84
C ALA A 120 -14.98 -4.74 1.38
N PHE A 121 -14.70 -3.51 1.00
CA PHE A 121 -14.09 -3.18 -0.28
C PHE A 121 -13.19 -1.96 -0.12
N GLY A 122 -12.24 -1.83 -1.02
CA GLY A 122 -11.29 -0.73 -0.93
C GLY A 122 -10.21 -0.78 -1.96
N LEU A 123 -9.22 0.09 -1.73
CA LEU A 123 -8.02 0.25 -2.52
C LEU A 123 -6.82 0.27 -1.58
N LYS A 124 -5.80 -0.51 -1.87
CA LYS A 124 -4.54 -0.58 -1.13
C LYS A 124 -3.37 -0.58 -2.11
N PRO A 125 -2.21 -0.01 -1.78
CA PRO A 125 -1.02 -0.15 -2.61
C PRO A 125 -0.47 -1.57 -2.48
N TYR A 126 -0.13 -2.17 -3.62
CA TYR A 126 0.50 -3.47 -3.70
C TYR A 126 2.03 -3.34 -3.71
N SER A 127 2.56 -2.51 -4.61
CA SER A 127 3.98 -2.20 -4.67
C SER A 127 4.26 -0.79 -5.15
N ASN A 128 5.44 -0.29 -4.82
CA ASN A 128 5.90 1.04 -5.21
C ASN A 128 7.31 0.98 -5.79
N VAL A 129 7.51 1.69 -6.89
CA VAL A 129 8.81 1.95 -7.51
C VAL A 129 9.13 3.41 -7.36
N GLY A 130 10.30 3.71 -6.80
CA GLY A 130 10.79 5.07 -6.68
C GLY A 130 12.28 5.04 -6.40
N TYR A 131 13.09 5.28 -7.43
CA TYR A 131 14.53 5.40 -7.28
C TYR A 131 15.07 6.41 -8.30
N GLU A 132 16.16 7.05 -7.93
CA GLU A 132 16.95 7.87 -8.80
C GLU A 132 18.38 7.81 -8.32
N PHE A 133 19.29 7.37 -9.20
CA PHE A 133 20.72 7.38 -8.94
C PHE A 133 21.48 7.71 -10.21
N SER A 134 22.62 8.36 -10.05
CA SER A 134 23.50 8.71 -11.18
C SER A 134 24.90 8.19 -10.94
N GLN A 135 25.54 7.79 -12.02
CA GLN A 135 26.93 7.38 -12.07
C GLN A 135 27.64 8.16 -13.16
N SER A 136 28.84 8.67 -12.88
CA SER A 136 29.68 9.32 -13.87
C SER A 136 30.86 8.44 -14.17
N GLU A 137 31.15 8.28 -15.46
CA GLU A 137 32.27 7.49 -15.98
C GLU A 137 33.14 8.38 -16.86
N PHE A 138 34.46 8.33 -16.65
CA PHE A 138 35.43 9.04 -17.48
C PHE A 138 35.91 8.13 -18.60
N THR A 139 35.69 8.53 -19.86
CA THR A 139 36.01 7.72 -21.04
C THR A 139 37.40 8.03 -21.61
N GLY A 140 38.26 8.76 -20.89
CA GLY A 140 39.58 9.16 -21.30
C GLY A 140 39.65 10.51 -22.06
N ILE A 141 38.51 10.97 -22.58
CA ILE A 141 38.39 12.26 -23.30
C ILE A 141 37.26 13.07 -22.61
N ASP A 142 36.12 12.44 -22.37
CA ASP A 142 34.93 13.06 -21.80
C ASP A 142 34.39 12.28 -20.61
N SER A 143 33.58 12.98 -19.79
CA SER A 143 32.84 12.35 -18.71
C SER A 143 31.40 12.17 -19.13
N ILE A 144 30.89 10.95 -19.02
CA ILE A 144 29.48 10.62 -19.27
C ILE A 144 28.80 10.42 -17.93
N ARG A 145 27.64 11.07 -17.76
CA ARG A 145 26.73 10.83 -16.64
C ARG A 145 25.59 9.95 -17.10
N TYR A 146 25.45 8.83 -16.44
CA TYR A 146 24.28 7.95 -16.56
C TYR A 146 23.33 8.22 -15.40
N THR A 147 22.09 8.55 -15.68
CA THR A 147 21.03 8.70 -14.67
C THR A 147 20.01 7.60 -14.89
N TYR A 148 19.71 6.88 -13.82
CA TYR A 148 18.71 5.82 -13.76
C TYR A 148 17.61 6.29 -12.83
N ALA A 149 16.39 6.38 -13.33
CA ALA A 149 15.23 6.74 -12.54
C ALA A 149 14.09 5.74 -12.76
N GLY A 150 13.42 5.36 -11.70
CA GLY A 150 12.24 4.52 -11.79
C GLY A 150 11.09 5.14 -11.02
N ARG A 151 9.90 5.03 -11.60
CA ARG A 151 8.66 5.55 -11.01
C ARG A 151 7.52 4.60 -11.31
N GLY A 152 6.57 4.53 -10.40
CA GLY A 152 5.36 3.78 -10.61
C GLY A 152 4.81 3.20 -9.32
N ASN A 153 3.59 2.74 -9.42
CA ASN A 153 2.93 2.01 -8.36
C ASN A 153 1.96 0.98 -8.93
N LEU A 154 1.77 -0.08 -8.19
CA LEU A 154 0.72 -1.03 -8.40
C LEU A 154 -0.28 -0.88 -7.27
N GLN A 155 -1.54 -0.78 -7.64
CA GLN A 155 -2.67 -0.64 -6.73
C GLN A 155 -3.51 -1.90 -6.79
N ASP A 156 -4.12 -2.21 -5.67
CA ASP A 156 -4.96 -3.38 -5.49
C ASP A 156 -6.36 -2.95 -5.04
N ALA A 157 -7.33 -3.10 -5.93
CA ALA A 157 -8.73 -2.88 -5.62
C ALA A 157 -9.36 -4.20 -5.19
N PHE A 158 -9.82 -4.29 -3.96
CA PHE A 158 -10.35 -5.52 -3.37
C PHE A 158 -11.83 -5.42 -3.04
N LEU A 159 -12.50 -6.57 -3.14
CA LEU A 159 -13.84 -6.84 -2.62
C LEU A 159 -13.78 -8.11 -1.78
N GLY A 160 -14.16 -8.01 -0.52
CA GLY A 160 -14.04 -9.09 0.43
C GLY A 160 -15.34 -9.43 1.13
N PHE A 161 -15.48 -10.72 1.43
CA PHE A 161 -16.59 -11.27 2.18
C PHE A 161 -16.08 -12.19 3.28
N ALA A 162 -16.72 -12.14 4.45
CA ALA A 162 -16.45 -13.05 5.54
C ALA A 162 -17.73 -13.61 6.15
N PHE A 163 -17.60 -14.84 6.63
CA PHE A 163 -18.68 -15.55 7.32
C PHE A 163 -18.14 -16.33 8.51
N SER A 164 -18.88 -16.31 9.62
CA SER A 164 -18.58 -17.07 10.84
C SER A 164 -19.52 -18.27 10.95
N PRO A 165 -19.11 -19.48 10.53
CA PRO A 165 -19.92 -20.68 10.69
C PRO A 165 -20.16 -21.02 12.17
N ILE A 166 -19.15 -20.82 13.00
CA ILE A 166 -19.24 -21.04 14.45
C ILE A 166 -19.16 -19.68 15.13
N SER A 167 -20.21 -19.30 15.83
CA SER A 167 -20.26 -18.07 16.62
C SER A 167 -20.97 -18.35 17.92
N SER A 168 -20.19 -18.77 18.93
CA SER A 168 -20.63 -19.12 20.29
C SER A 168 -19.93 -18.24 21.31
N ALA A 169 -20.42 -18.23 22.54
CA ALA A 169 -19.75 -17.52 23.63
C ALA A 169 -18.36 -18.08 23.98
N ARG A 170 -18.08 -19.34 23.63
CA ARG A 170 -16.78 -20.02 23.92
C ARG A 170 -15.89 -20.16 22.72
N SER A 171 -16.43 -20.32 21.53
CA SER A 171 -15.65 -20.55 20.29
C SER A 171 -16.23 -19.77 19.14
N ASN A 172 -15.34 -19.24 18.31
CA ASN A 172 -15.69 -18.53 17.10
C ASN A 172 -14.72 -18.96 15.99
N LEU A 173 -15.28 -19.36 14.84
CA LEU A 173 -14.55 -19.64 13.63
C LEU A 173 -15.03 -18.66 12.57
N SER A 174 -14.12 -17.95 11.95
CA SER A 174 -14.38 -17.00 10.87
C SER A 174 -13.59 -17.39 9.62
N LEU A 175 -14.25 -17.40 8.49
CA LEU A 175 -13.67 -17.65 7.18
C LEU A 175 -13.92 -16.42 6.32
N GLY A 176 -12.94 -16.03 5.51
CA GLY A 176 -13.07 -14.88 4.63
C GLY A 176 -12.29 -15.06 3.34
N ALA A 177 -12.71 -14.34 2.32
CA ALA A 177 -12.02 -14.26 1.05
C ALA A 177 -12.11 -12.85 0.48
N ASN A 178 -11.04 -12.40 -0.17
CA ASN A 178 -10.99 -11.23 -1.03
C ASN A 178 -10.80 -11.67 -2.47
N VAL A 179 -11.47 -10.97 -3.37
CA VAL A 179 -11.16 -10.96 -4.81
C VAL A 179 -10.57 -9.59 -5.09
N SER A 180 -9.41 -9.57 -5.66
CA SER A 180 -8.62 -8.36 -5.86
C SER A 180 -8.23 -8.18 -7.33
N TYR A 181 -8.26 -6.94 -7.79
CA TYR A 181 -7.78 -6.54 -9.11
C TYR A 181 -6.57 -5.64 -8.96
N LEU A 182 -5.42 -6.21 -9.29
CA LEU A 182 -4.15 -5.51 -9.34
C LEU A 182 -4.07 -4.71 -10.64
N PHE A 183 -3.66 -3.43 -10.56
CA PHE A 183 -3.46 -2.57 -11.72
C PHE A 183 -2.42 -1.49 -11.44
N GLY A 184 -1.78 -1.02 -12.50
CA GLY A 184 -0.82 0.06 -12.41
C GLY A 184 0.26 -0.01 -13.47
N PHE A 185 1.34 0.74 -13.25
CA PHE A 185 2.48 0.77 -14.16
C PHE A 185 3.79 0.96 -13.41
N VAL A 186 4.86 0.51 -14.04
CA VAL A 186 6.25 0.76 -13.67
C VAL A 186 6.96 1.37 -14.87
N SER A 187 7.64 2.48 -14.65
CA SER A 187 8.41 3.19 -15.66
C SER A 187 9.87 3.27 -15.24
N ASN A 188 10.76 2.78 -16.09
CA ASN A 188 12.21 2.85 -15.90
C ASN A 188 12.81 3.76 -16.97
N GLU A 189 13.53 4.77 -16.53
CA GLU A 189 14.18 5.76 -17.39
C GLU A 189 15.70 5.60 -17.26
N ARG A 190 16.38 5.60 -18.38
CA ARG A 190 17.85 5.64 -18.47
C ARG A 190 18.24 6.82 -19.32
N LYS A 191 18.98 7.76 -18.75
CA LYS A 191 19.48 8.94 -19.42
C LYS A 191 21.00 8.95 -19.42
N SER A 192 21.61 9.25 -20.55
CA SER A 192 23.05 9.46 -20.67
C SER A 192 23.33 10.88 -21.15
N GLU A 193 24.24 11.58 -20.50
CA GLU A 193 24.62 12.97 -20.80
C GLU A 193 26.13 13.08 -20.82
N LEU A 194 26.71 13.70 -21.86
CA LEU A 194 28.09 14.12 -21.88
C LEU A 194 28.26 15.42 -21.11
N LEU A 195 29.20 15.46 -20.15
CA LEU A 195 29.37 16.60 -19.26
C LEU A 195 30.20 17.75 -19.87
N ASN A 196 31.03 17.48 -20.89
CA ASN A 196 31.96 18.42 -21.45
C ASN A 196 31.60 18.94 -22.84
N ALA A 197 30.44 18.58 -23.39
CA ALA A 197 30.01 18.99 -24.71
C ALA A 197 28.78 19.90 -24.67
N ASP A 198 28.92 21.13 -25.18
CA ASP A 198 27.87 22.16 -25.17
C ASP A 198 26.63 21.79 -26.01
N ALA A 199 26.62 20.73 -26.77
CA ALA A 199 25.51 20.32 -27.64
C ALA A 199 25.54 18.83 -28.01
N SER A 200 25.83 17.93 -27.08
CA SER A 200 25.77 16.49 -27.42
C SER A 200 24.36 15.96 -27.19
N PRO A 201 23.77 15.28 -28.18
CA PRO A 201 22.49 14.60 -27.97
C PRO A 201 22.70 13.47 -26.97
N GLY A 202 22.20 13.65 -25.75
CA GLY A 202 22.16 12.59 -24.76
C GLY A 202 21.22 11.47 -25.23
N GLY A 203 21.47 10.27 -24.72
CA GLY A 203 20.57 9.12 -24.91
C GLY A 203 19.48 9.10 -23.85
N LEU A 204 18.24 8.88 -24.27
CA LEU A 204 17.11 8.64 -23.37
C LEU A 204 16.43 7.32 -23.76
N SER A 205 16.33 6.40 -22.83
CA SER A 205 15.54 5.17 -22.95
C SER A 205 14.47 5.15 -21.88
N LEU A 206 13.23 4.96 -22.28
CA LEU A 206 12.07 4.84 -21.40
C LEU A 206 11.42 3.49 -21.61
N ASP A 207 11.33 2.71 -20.56
CA ASP A 207 10.63 1.43 -20.51
C ASP A 207 9.41 1.55 -19.62
N LEU A 208 8.23 1.35 -20.18
CA LEU A 208 6.93 1.42 -19.49
C LEU A 208 6.24 0.08 -19.49
N THR A 209 6.17 -0.54 -18.33
CA THR A 209 5.47 -1.81 -18.11
C THR A 209 4.14 -1.55 -17.41
N ARG A 210 3.05 -1.94 -18.03
CA ARG A 210 1.71 -1.93 -17.42
C ARG A 210 1.34 -3.32 -16.96
N LEU A 211 0.80 -3.41 -15.76
CA LEU A 211 0.41 -4.66 -15.14
C LEU A 211 -1.07 -4.61 -14.76
N SER A 212 -1.77 -5.71 -15.04
CA SER A 212 -3.13 -5.94 -14.55
C SER A 212 -3.37 -7.42 -14.36
N SER A 213 -3.92 -7.81 -13.20
CA SER A 213 -4.18 -9.21 -12.87
C SER A 213 -5.26 -9.32 -11.81
N PHE A 214 -5.96 -10.45 -11.77
CA PHE A 214 -6.79 -10.80 -10.64
C PHE A 214 -6.03 -11.74 -9.72
N HIS A 215 -6.22 -11.57 -8.41
CA HIS A 215 -5.74 -12.52 -7.42
C HIS A 215 -6.75 -12.68 -6.29
N TYR A 216 -6.53 -13.67 -5.44
CA TYR A 216 -7.47 -14.06 -4.39
C TYR A 216 -6.73 -14.21 -3.08
N GLU A 217 -7.27 -13.65 -2.02
CA GLU A 217 -6.74 -13.79 -0.66
C GLU A 217 -7.76 -14.58 0.18
N PHE A 218 -7.28 -15.51 0.97
CA PHE A 218 -8.11 -16.29 1.88
C PHE A 218 -7.65 -16.09 3.31
N GLY A 219 -8.61 -16.01 4.23
CA GLY A 219 -8.32 -15.84 5.64
C GLY A 219 -9.17 -16.76 6.52
N ILE A 220 -8.53 -17.28 7.55
CA ILE A 220 -9.16 -18.08 8.58
C ILE A 220 -8.78 -17.49 9.93
N HIS A 221 -9.73 -17.40 10.83
CA HIS A 221 -9.49 -17.03 12.21
C HIS A 221 -10.31 -17.91 13.14
N TYR A 222 -9.64 -18.46 14.15
CA TYR A 222 -10.25 -19.25 15.20
C TYR A 222 -9.97 -18.66 16.57
N GLU A 223 -11.02 -18.45 17.36
CA GLU A 223 -10.96 -17.99 18.74
C GLU A 223 -11.57 -19.04 19.66
N GLN A 224 -10.84 -19.44 20.70
CA GLN A 224 -11.32 -20.33 21.74
C GLN A 224 -11.08 -19.71 23.12
N ARG A 225 -12.13 -19.53 23.90
CA ARG A 225 -12.05 -19.07 25.29
C ARG A 225 -11.81 -20.27 26.21
N LEU A 226 -10.64 -20.27 26.83
CA LEU A 226 -10.23 -21.28 27.80
C LEU A 226 -10.46 -20.74 29.22
N GLY A 227 -11.72 -20.85 29.70
CA GLY A 227 -12.10 -20.32 31.00
C GLY A 227 -12.42 -18.82 31.01
N LYS A 228 -12.23 -18.17 32.17
CA LYS A 228 -12.64 -16.75 32.35
C LYS A 228 -11.59 -15.73 31.90
N ARG A 229 -10.32 -16.11 31.79
CA ARG A 229 -9.20 -15.18 31.55
C ARG A 229 -8.37 -15.49 30.31
N ASN A 230 -8.38 -16.72 29.84
CA ASN A 230 -7.50 -17.13 28.73
C ASN A 230 -8.28 -17.25 27.44
N ILE A 231 -7.72 -16.69 26.37
CA ILE A 231 -8.22 -16.79 25.01
C ILE A 231 -7.10 -17.36 24.16
N PHE A 232 -7.41 -18.40 23.41
CA PHE A 232 -6.54 -18.96 22.39
C PHE A 232 -6.99 -18.45 21.03
N LEU A 233 -6.06 -17.87 20.27
CA LEU A 233 -6.29 -17.27 18.96
C LEU A 233 -5.37 -17.92 17.94
N VAL A 234 -5.93 -18.27 16.78
CA VAL A 234 -5.17 -18.71 15.60
C VAL A 234 -5.70 -17.95 14.39
N GLY A 235 -4.80 -17.32 13.65
CA GLY A 235 -5.10 -16.66 12.38
C GLY A 235 -4.18 -17.20 11.28
N PHE A 236 -4.76 -17.41 10.11
CA PHE A 236 -4.05 -17.86 8.93
C PHE A 236 -4.55 -17.10 7.70
N THR A 237 -3.61 -16.67 6.86
CA THR A 237 -3.90 -15.98 5.58
C THR A 237 -3.07 -16.60 4.48
N VAL A 238 -3.63 -16.71 3.30
CA VAL A 238 -2.97 -17.16 2.08
C VAL A 238 -3.31 -16.20 0.96
N ASP A 239 -2.27 -15.75 0.27
CA ASP A 239 -2.30 -14.97 -0.95
C ASP A 239 -1.49 -15.76 -1.99
N PRO A 240 -2.13 -16.55 -2.87
CA PRO A 240 -1.46 -17.42 -3.84
C PRO A 240 -0.94 -16.68 -5.08
#